data_48bfc8787f7d557c0d458e3d9d3e07a7
#
_entry.id   48bfc8787f7d557c0d458e3d9d3e07a7
#
_cell.length_a   1.000
_cell.length_b   1.000
_cell.length_c   1.000
_cell.angle_alpha   90.00
_cell.angle_beta   90.00
_cell.angle_gamma   90.00
#
_symmetry.space_group_name_H-M   'P 1'
#
loop_
_entity.id
_entity.type
_entity.pdbx_description
1 polymer ?
#
loop_
_entity_poly.entity_id
_entity_poly.type
_entity_poly.pdbx_seq_one_letter_code
_entity_poly.pdbx_strand_id
1 'polypeptide(L)'
;MLCSCGAEKNLKKAEKYLALGEYYDAATQFKQAYTKTSPKEREKRGQYALKMAYCYEKTNSVQKAVAAYRNAIRYNQADMNHRLAYARQLLKTADYKQAATEFKAVLDSMPDNTLAKNGLVSAQNAPQWKKEGSRYTVKRMDVFNSRRAEFSPVLAGDQYEKLYFTSTRNEAQGNELSGITGTKPGDIFVSEKDDKGKWSKPEVVEGGLNTEFDEGACALSPDQREMYLTQCQTDPSYPRYAQIVTSSRADASWGKASLLEITRDTLSSYAHPAVSPDGQWLYFTSDMPGGLGGLDIWRVRLTSAGLGGVENLGEPINTPGDEMFPTFRPNGDLYFSSNGHPGMGGLDIYIAKPDKSGHYVLEHPGYPLNSQADDFGMTFEGVHNRGYFSSNRNDGRGWDHIYSFENPEIIQNVKGWVYEQDGYELPAAQVYMIGDDGTNLKLSVKGDGSFEQVIEPNVRYIFLATCKGFLNHKEELRADKTEESKEYVLQFPLASITAPVLIDLSLIHISEPTRRTPLSY
;
A
#
# COMPACT_ATOMS: atom_id res chain seq x y z
N MET A 1 3.38 -53.56 -10.10
CA MET A 1 1.95 -53.24 -9.87
C MET A 1 1.67 -52.53 -8.54
N LEU A 2 2.35 -52.80 -7.42
CA LEU A 2 2.10 -52.15 -6.13
C LEU A 2 2.36 -50.64 -6.07
N CYS A 3 3.28 -50.10 -6.88
CA CYS A 3 3.55 -48.65 -6.92
C CYS A 3 2.44 -47.82 -7.59
N SER A 4 1.73 -48.39 -8.57
CA SER A 4 0.64 -47.70 -9.29
C SER A 4 -0.56 -47.43 -8.37
N CYS A 5 -0.92 -48.39 -7.53
CA CYS A 5 -2.07 -48.28 -6.60
C CYS A 5 -1.86 -47.17 -5.54
N GLY A 6 -0.61 -46.96 -5.08
CA GLY A 6 -0.28 -45.93 -4.11
C GLY A 6 -0.29 -44.51 -4.68
N ALA A 7 0.09 -44.33 -5.95
CA ALA A 7 0.04 -43.04 -6.64
C ALA A 7 -1.41 -42.62 -6.92
N GLU A 8 -2.25 -43.54 -7.39
CA GLU A 8 -3.67 -43.28 -7.65
C GLU A 8 -4.47 -42.91 -6.40
N LYS A 9 -4.19 -43.56 -5.26
CA LYS A 9 -4.82 -43.24 -3.97
C LYS A 9 -4.49 -41.77 -3.57
N ASN A 10 -3.21 -41.40 -3.69
CA ASN A 10 -2.78 -40.03 -3.36
C ASN A 10 -3.37 -39.02 -4.35
N LEU A 11 -3.48 -39.34 -5.65
CA LEU A 11 -4.09 -38.51 -6.65
C LEU A 11 -5.55 -38.19 -6.31
N LYS A 12 -6.38 -39.21 -5.99
CA LYS A 12 -7.79 -39.03 -5.60
C LYS A 12 -7.93 -38.13 -4.37
N LYS A 13 -7.05 -38.27 -3.38
CA LYS A 13 -7.03 -37.36 -2.23
C LYS A 13 -6.66 -35.93 -2.62
N ALA A 14 -5.63 -35.78 -3.44
CA ALA A 14 -5.18 -34.48 -3.90
C ALA A 14 -6.28 -33.72 -4.68
N GLU A 15 -7.00 -34.42 -5.58
CA GLU A 15 -8.12 -33.83 -6.34
C GLU A 15 -9.27 -33.42 -5.40
N LYS A 16 -9.58 -34.23 -4.39
CA LYS A 16 -10.58 -33.85 -3.38
C LYS A 16 -10.19 -32.58 -2.64
N TYR A 17 -8.96 -32.50 -2.12
CA TYR A 17 -8.46 -31.33 -1.41
C TYR A 17 -8.43 -30.09 -2.32
N LEU A 18 -7.98 -30.25 -3.57
CA LEU A 18 -7.97 -29.17 -4.56
C LEU A 18 -9.37 -28.62 -4.81
N ALA A 19 -10.38 -29.49 -4.95
CA ALA A 19 -11.77 -29.10 -5.15
C ALA A 19 -12.36 -28.35 -3.97
N LEU A 20 -11.83 -28.57 -2.75
CA LEU A 20 -12.21 -27.86 -1.54
C LEU A 20 -11.39 -26.60 -1.28
N GLY A 21 -10.40 -26.28 -2.14
CA GLY A 21 -9.49 -25.15 -1.93
C GLY A 21 -8.42 -25.41 -0.86
N GLU A 22 -8.24 -26.65 -0.41
CA GLU A 22 -7.22 -27.05 0.58
C GLU A 22 -5.86 -27.22 -0.11
N TYR A 23 -5.28 -26.10 -0.54
CA TYR A 23 -4.12 -26.08 -1.44
C TYR A 23 -2.86 -26.70 -0.82
N TYR A 24 -2.63 -26.51 0.47
CA TYR A 24 -1.47 -27.11 1.15
C TYR A 24 -1.56 -28.63 1.18
N ASP A 25 -2.73 -29.15 1.56
CA ASP A 25 -2.97 -30.60 1.60
C ASP A 25 -2.97 -31.21 0.21
N ALA A 26 -3.57 -30.52 -0.77
CA ALA A 26 -3.53 -30.92 -2.17
C ALA A 26 -2.08 -31.00 -2.69
N ALA A 27 -1.26 -29.96 -2.45
CA ALA A 27 0.14 -29.95 -2.85
C ALA A 27 0.93 -31.13 -2.24
N THR A 28 0.67 -31.44 -0.96
CA THR A 28 1.30 -32.55 -0.25
C THR A 28 0.96 -33.89 -0.92
N GLN A 29 -0.30 -34.12 -1.26
CA GLN A 29 -0.72 -35.36 -1.92
C GLN A 29 -0.26 -35.46 -3.38
N PHE A 30 -0.31 -34.35 -4.14
CA PHE A 30 0.26 -34.32 -5.50
C PHE A 30 1.76 -34.60 -5.49
N LYS A 31 2.51 -34.04 -4.54
CA LYS A 31 3.94 -34.33 -4.36
C LYS A 31 4.20 -35.81 -4.11
N GLN A 32 3.38 -36.45 -3.26
CA GLN A 32 3.49 -37.88 -3.01
C GLN A 32 3.17 -38.71 -4.28
N ALA A 33 2.11 -38.36 -5.01
CA ALA A 33 1.77 -38.98 -6.30
C ALA A 33 2.93 -38.84 -7.31
N TYR A 34 3.46 -37.62 -7.47
CA TYR A 34 4.60 -37.33 -8.33
C TYR A 34 5.83 -38.18 -7.99
N THR A 35 6.15 -38.30 -6.70
CA THR A 35 7.34 -39.05 -6.25
C THR A 35 7.18 -40.56 -6.48
N LYS A 36 5.95 -41.10 -6.32
CA LYS A 36 5.64 -42.54 -6.53
C LYS A 36 5.49 -42.91 -8.02
N THR A 37 5.37 -41.91 -8.91
CA THR A 37 5.24 -42.12 -10.36
C THR A 37 6.60 -42.35 -10.99
N SER A 38 6.73 -43.38 -11.82
CA SER A 38 8.00 -43.67 -12.51
C SER A 38 8.53 -42.48 -13.31
N PRO A 39 9.86 -42.21 -13.29
CA PRO A 39 10.48 -41.20 -14.15
C PRO A 39 10.21 -41.39 -15.65
N LYS A 40 9.86 -42.59 -16.09
CA LYS A 40 9.50 -42.93 -17.47
C LYS A 40 8.10 -42.42 -17.85
N GLU A 41 7.20 -42.27 -16.89
CA GLU A 41 5.84 -41.74 -17.07
C GLU A 41 5.85 -40.21 -17.09
N ARG A 42 6.55 -39.63 -18.07
CA ARG A 42 6.83 -38.18 -18.16
C ARG A 42 5.58 -37.33 -18.21
N GLU A 43 4.56 -37.78 -18.96
CA GLU A 43 3.27 -37.10 -19.07
C GLU A 43 2.58 -36.95 -17.71
N LYS A 44 2.36 -38.05 -17.00
CA LYS A 44 1.75 -38.02 -15.66
C LYS A 44 2.52 -37.16 -14.69
N ARG A 45 3.85 -37.28 -14.69
CA ARG A 45 4.71 -36.44 -13.83
C ARG A 45 4.57 -34.97 -14.16
N GLY A 46 4.47 -34.61 -15.43
CA GLY A 46 4.26 -33.23 -15.87
C GLY A 46 2.91 -32.68 -15.42
N GLN A 47 1.83 -33.47 -15.56
CA GLN A 47 0.49 -33.10 -15.09
C GLN A 47 0.45 -32.89 -13.58
N TYR A 48 1.08 -33.79 -12.80
CA TYR A 48 1.16 -33.62 -11.34
C TYR A 48 2.00 -32.39 -10.97
N ALA A 49 3.07 -32.11 -11.70
CA ALA A 49 3.89 -30.93 -11.51
C ALA A 49 3.09 -29.63 -11.72
N LEU A 50 2.20 -29.56 -12.73
CA LEU A 50 1.31 -28.41 -12.94
C LEU A 50 0.38 -28.19 -11.75
N LYS A 51 -0.27 -29.25 -11.27
CA LYS A 51 -1.18 -29.17 -10.13
C LYS A 51 -0.45 -28.78 -8.85
N MET A 52 0.74 -29.32 -8.64
CA MET A 52 1.63 -28.89 -7.54
C MET A 52 1.99 -27.41 -7.66
N ALA A 53 2.36 -26.96 -8.86
CA ALA A 53 2.74 -25.58 -9.10
C ALA A 53 1.60 -24.62 -8.76
N TYR A 54 0.39 -24.91 -9.21
CA TYR A 54 -0.81 -24.15 -8.89
C TYR A 54 -1.07 -24.09 -7.37
N CYS A 55 -0.99 -25.23 -6.66
CA CYS A 55 -1.16 -25.25 -5.22
C CYS A 55 -0.05 -24.46 -4.50
N TYR A 56 1.19 -24.57 -4.94
CA TYR A 56 2.31 -23.79 -4.37
C TYR A 56 2.18 -22.30 -4.64
N GLU A 57 1.64 -21.91 -5.78
CA GLU A 57 1.29 -20.52 -6.08
C GLU A 57 0.26 -19.99 -5.08
N LYS A 58 -0.85 -20.73 -4.87
CA LYS A 58 -1.91 -20.37 -3.94
C LYS A 58 -1.46 -20.33 -2.46
N THR A 59 -0.43 -21.08 -2.10
CA THR A 59 0.17 -21.07 -0.74
C THR A 59 1.40 -20.17 -0.63
N ASN A 60 1.65 -19.35 -1.64
CA ASN A 60 2.81 -18.46 -1.74
C ASN A 60 4.18 -19.16 -1.51
N SER A 61 4.24 -20.45 -1.82
CA SER A 61 5.48 -21.24 -1.78
C SER A 61 6.28 -21.04 -3.09
N VAL A 62 6.72 -19.81 -3.36
CA VAL A 62 7.22 -19.32 -4.66
C VAL A 62 8.31 -20.20 -5.24
N GLN A 63 9.36 -20.53 -4.47
CA GLN A 63 10.46 -21.38 -4.94
C GLN A 63 9.99 -22.78 -5.37
N LYS A 64 9.02 -23.34 -4.65
CA LYS A 64 8.43 -24.64 -5.00
C LYS A 64 7.57 -24.55 -6.25
N ALA A 65 6.81 -23.45 -6.41
CA ALA A 65 6.01 -23.19 -7.60
C ALA A 65 6.92 -23.07 -8.84
N VAL A 66 7.98 -22.26 -8.77
CA VAL A 66 8.99 -22.13 -9.85
C VAL A 66 9.56 -23.49 -10.25
N ALA A 67 9.97 -24.30 -9.27
CA ALA A 67 10.54 -25.63 -9.55
C ALA A 67 9.52 -26.58 -10.20
N ALA A 68 8.26 -26.53 -9.76
CA ALA A 68 7.21 -27.37 -10.28
C ALA A 68 6.80 -26.98 -11.71
N TYR A 69 6.63 -25.68 -12.00
CA TYR A 69 6.38 -25.17 -13.36
C TYR A 69 7.53 -25.54 -14.30
N ARG A 70 8.78 -25.35 -13.89
CA ARG A 70 9.96 -25.74 -14.68
C ARG A 70 9.95 -27.23 -15.03
N ASN A 71 9.56 -28.09 -14.09
CA ASN A 71 9.42 -29.52 -14.37
C ASN A 71 8.31 -29.82 -15.37
N ALA A 72 7.16 -29.16 -15.23
CA ALA A 72 6.05 -29.35 -16.17
C ALA A 72 6.42 -28.90 -17.60
N ILE A 73 7.12 -27.77 -17.73
CA ILE A 73 7.65 -27.29 -19.02
C ILE A 73 8.62 -28.30 -19.61
N ARG A 74 9.55 -28.83 -18.81
CA ARG A 74 10.51 -29.85 -19.25
C ARG A 74 9.85 -31.14 -19.72
N TYR A 75 8.69 -31.49 -19.16
CA TYR A 75 7.91 -32.64 -19.56
C TYR A 75 6.90 -32.33 -20.69
N ASN A 76 6.93 -31.12 -21.22
CA ASN A 76 6.06 -30.64 -22.29
C ASN A 76 4.55 -30.74 -21.97
N GLN A 77 4.19 -30.42 -20.72
CA GLN A 77 2.81 -30.43 -20.25
C GLN A 77 2.27 -29.02 -19.95
N ALA A 78 3.09 -27.98 -20.01
CA ALA A 78 2.70 -26.60 -19.78
C ALA A 78 2.26 -25.93 -21.08
N ASP A 79 1.09 -25.32 -21.08
CA ASP A 79 0.61 -24.40 -22.12
C ASP A 79 1.06 -22.94 -21.86
N MET A 80 0.56 -21.99 -22.65
CA MET A 80 0.93 -20.58 -22.52
C MET A 80 0.39 -19.93 -21.24
N ASN A 81 -0.75 -20.37 -20.73
CA ASN A 81 -1.26 -19.89 -19.44
C ASN A 81 -0.38 -20.36 -18.29
N HIS A 82 0.09 -21.60 -18.32
CA HIS A 82 1.04 -22.11 -17.33
C HIS A 82 2.41 -21.41 -17.44
N ARG A 83 2.85 -21.03 -18.67
CA ARG A 83 4.05 -20.22 -18.84
C ARG A 83 3.88 -18.81 -18.31
N LEU A 84 2.71 -18.19 -18.49
CA LEU A 84 2.36 -16.91 -17.88
C LEU A 84 2.46 -16.99 -16.34
N ALA A 85 1.83 -18.00 -15.75
CA ALA A 85 1.91 -18.23 -14.29
C ALA A 85 3.36 -18.43 -13.84
N TYR A 86 4.14 -19.23 -14.57
CA TYR A 86 5.57 -19.42 -14.29
C TYR A 86 6.36 -18.11 -14.34
N ALA A 87 6.15 -17.29 -15.37
CA ALA A 87 6.82 -16.00 -15.52
C ALA A 87 6.50 -15.06 -14.35
N ARG A 88 5.25 -15.03 -13.88
CA ARG A 88 4.83 -14.27 -12.70
C ARG A 88 5.52 -14.77 -11.42
N GLN A 89 5.70 -16.08 -11.25
CA GLN A 89 6.46 -16.61 -10.10
C GLN A 89 7.96 -16.26 -10.19
N LEU A 90 8.52 -16.18 -11.39
CA LEU A 90 9.90 -15.74 -11.60
C LEU A 90 10.12 -14.26 -11.21
N LEU A 91 9.15 -13.37 -11.43
CA LEU A 91 9.21 -11.99 -10.92
C LEU A 91 9.37 -11.99 -9.40
N LYS A 92 8.57 -12.79 -8.68
CA LYS A 92 8.63 -12.91 -7.22
C LYS A 92 9.96 -13.45 -6.68
N THR A 93 10.75 -14.11 -7.53
CA THR A 93 12.11 -14.55 -7.19
C THR A 93 13.20 -13.58 -7.66
N ALA A 94 12.82 -12.46 -8.26
CA ALA A 94 13.72 -11.52 -8.93
C ALA A 94 14.54 -12.13 -10.08
N ASP A 95 14.12 -13.27 -10.65
CA ASP A 95 14.71 -13.81 -11.88
C ASP A 95 14.11 -13.11 -13.11
N TYR A 96 14.34 -11.79 -13.17
CA TYR A 96 13.76 -10.91 -14.19
C TYR A 96 14.18 -11.29 -15.60
N LYS A 97 15.38 -11.82 -15.79
CA LYS A 97 15.87 -12.25 -17.10
C LYS A 97 15.06 -13.41 -17.64
N GLN A 98 14.86 -14.45 -16.83
CA GLN A 98 14.07 -15.60 -17.22
C GLN A 98 12.58 -15.22 -17.34
N ALA A 99 12.05 -14.38 -16.42
CA ALA A 99 10.69 -13.87 -16.51
C ALA A 99 10.43 -13.16 -17.83
N ALA A 100 11.33 -12.27 -18.27
CA ALA A 100 11.20 -11.57 -19.55
C ALA A 100 11.18 -12.54 -20.74
N THR A 101 11.97 -13.62 -20.69
CA THR A 101 11.98 -14.65 -21.72
C THR A 101 10.62 -15.37 -21.82
N GLU A 102 10.06 -15.75 -20.68
CA GLU A 102 8.78 -16.45 -20.64
C GLU A 102 7.61 -15.53 -21.04
N PHE A 103 7.59 -14.26 -20.60
CA PHE A 103 6.58 -13.29 -21.03
C PHE A 103 6.61 -13.03 -22.53
N LYS A 104 7.79 -12.94 -23.15
CA LYS A 104 7.92 -12.82 -24.61
C LYS A 104 7.36 -14.04 -25.30
N ALA A 105 7.67 -15.24 -24.84
CA ALA A 105 7.10 -16.47 -25.40
C ALA A 105 5.58 -16.53 -25.31
N VAL A 106 4.99 -15.99 -24.22
CA VAL A 106 3.54 -15.84 -24.08
C VAL A 106 3.00 -14.85 -25.11
N LEU A 107 3.63 -13.67 -25.26
CA LEU A 107 3.20 -12.62 -26.17
C LEU A 107 3.35 -13.02 -27.65
N ASP A 108 4.30 -13.86 -28.01
CA ASP A 108 4.43 -14.43 -29.36
C ASP A 108 3.19 -15.26 -29.76
N SER A 109 2.52 -15.88 -28.80
CA SER A 109 1.30 -16.69 -28.99
C SER A 109 0.01 -15.97 -28.65
N MET A 110 0.06 -15.01 -27.71
CA MET A 110 -1.06 -14.26 -27.15
C MET A 110 -0.73 -12.76 -27.10
N PRO A 111 -0.64 -12.07 -28.25
CA PRO A 111 -0.12 -10.68 -28.33
C PRO A 111 -0.89 -9.67 -27.50
N ASP A 112 -2.18 -9.91 -27.23
CA ASP A 112 -3.06 -9.00 -26.49
C ASP A 112 -3.16 -9.31 -24.99
N ASN A 113 -2.39 -10.28 -24.48
CA ASN A 113 -2.43 -10.64 -23.08
C ASN A 113 -1.85 -9.52 -22.23
N THR A 114 -2.72 -8.80 -21.52
CA THR A 114 -2.37 -7.64 -20.67
C THR A 114 -1.41 -8.00 -19.54
N LEU A 115 -1.61 -9.14 -18.87
CA LEU A 115 -0.72 -9.58 -17.79
C LEU A 115 0.69 -9.88 -18.30
N ALA A 116 0.80 -10.45 -19.50
CA ALA A 116 2.11 -10.70 -20.10
C ALA A 116 2.80 -9.39 -20.55
N LYS A 117 2.03 -8.42 -21.09
CA LYS A 117 2.56 -7.07 -21.41
C LYS A 117 3.09 -6.38 -20.17
N ASN A 118 2.28 -6.29 -19.10
CA ASN A 118 2.65 -5.65 -17.85
C ASN A 118 3.81 -6.39 -17.15
N GLY A 119 3.79 -7.72 -17.15
CA GLY A 119 4.86 -8.54 -16.60
C GLY A 119 6.19 -8.36 -17.33
N LEU A 120 6.17 -8.20 -18.65
CA LEU A 120 7.36 -7.90 -19.45
C LEU A 120 7.93 -6.53 -19.09
N VAL A 121 7.08 -5.50 -18.95
CA VAL A 121 7.49 -4.17 -18.47
C VAL A 121 8.12 -4.27 -17.10
N SER A 122 7.51 -5.01 -16.17
CA SER A 122 8.05 -5.29 -14.83
C SER A 122 9.45 -5.93 -14.91
N ALA A 123 9.57 -7.02 -15.66
CA ALA A 123 10.84 -7.75 -15.77
C ALA A 123 11.98 -6.91 -16.38
N GLN A 124 11.65 -5.99 -17.28
CA GLN A 124 12.63 -5.11 -17.92
C GLN A 124 13.05 -3.94 -17.03
N ASN A 125 12.15 -3.40 -16.22
CA ASN A 125 12.37 -2.15 -15.49
C ASN A 125 12.63 -2.33 -13.99
N ALA A 126 12.15 -3.41 -13.34
CA ALA A 126 12.31 -3.61 -11.91
C ALA A 126 13.78 -3.53 -11.42
N PRO A 127 14.81 -4.05 -12.14
CA PRO A 127 16.20 -3.87 -11.74
C PRO A 127 16.63 -2.39 -11.67
N GLN A 128 16.15 -1.57 -12.61
CA GLN A 128 16.44 -0.14 -12.64
C GLN A 128 15.68 0.61 -11.54
N TRP A 129 14.38 0.34 -11.38
CA TRP A 129 13.57 0.91 -10.29
C TRP A 129 14.15 0.59 -8.91
N LYS A 130 14.66 -0.63 -8.73
CA LYS A 130 15.35 -1.00 -7.49
C LYS A 130 16.63 -0.19 -7.26
N LYS A 131 17.37 0.11 -8.31
CA LYS A 131 18.61 0.89 -8.25
C LYS A 131 18.33 2.37 -7.99
N GLU A 132 17.32 2.92 -8.63
CA GLU A 132 16.90 4.32 -8.44
C GLU A 132 16.39 4.54 -7.02
N GLY A 133 15.57 3.61 -6.54
CA GLY A 133 14.96 3.70 -5.22
C GLY A 133 13.96 4.84 -5.11
N SER A 134 13.42 5.00 -3.93
CA SER A 134 12.59 6.13 -3.51
C SER A 134 13.03 6.60 -2.13
N ARG A 135 12.38 7.65 -1.60
CA ARG A 135 12.70 8.17 -0.26
C ARG A 135 12.09 7.37 0.89
N TYR A 136 11.29 6.36 0.59
CA TYR A 136 10.76 5.48 1.62
C TYR A 136 11.89 4.81 2.39
N THR A 137 11.76 4.77 3.71
CA THR A 137 12.54 3.89 4.58
C THR A 137 11.64 2.77 5.08
N VAL A 138 12.13 1.54 5.05
CA VAL A 138 11.37 0.35 5.41
C VAL A 138 12.15 -0.47 6.43
N LYS A 139 11.50 -0.83 7.54
CA LYS A 139 12.14 -1.59 8.63
C LYS A 139 11.20 -2.69 9.13
N ARG A 140 11.73 -3.91 9.29
CA ARG A 140 11.00 -5.01 9.92
C ARG A 140 10.73 -4.71 11.40
N MET A 141 9.51 -4.99 11.84
CA MET A 141 9.04 -4.70 13.19
C MET A 141 9.07 -5.96 14.06
N ASP A 142 10.22 -6.26 14.65
CA ASP A 142 10.40 -7.51 15.42
C ASP A 142 9.48 -7.62 16.64
N VAL A 143 8.97 -6.50 17.18
CA VAL A 143 8.02 -6.50 18.31
C VAL A 143 6.68 -7.14 17.91
N PHE A 144 6.23 -6.97 16.67
CA PHE A 144 4.98 -7.53 16.17
C PHE A 144 5.16 -8.93 15.60
N ASN A 145 6.33 -9.21 15.02
CA ASN A 145 6.60 -10.42 14.26
C ASN A 145 7.05 -11.58 15.16
N SER A 146 6.50 -12.75 14.87
CA SER A 146 6.89 -14.02 15.48
C SER A 146 7.71 -14.89 14.50
N ARG A 147 7.74 -16.19 14.75
CA ARG A 147 8.25 -17.18 13.79
C ARG A 147 7.17 -17.68 12.81
N ARG A 148 6.00 -17.06 12.83
CA ARG A 148 4.84 -17.38 12.00
C ARG A 148 4.51 -16.19 11.11
N ALA A 149 3.36 -16.21 10.44
CA ALA A 149 2.90 -15.11 9.62
C ALA A 149 2.18 -14.06 10.45
N GLU A 150 2.47 -12.79 10.17
CA GLU A 150 1.78 -11.60 10.68
C GLU A 150 1.51 -10.65 9.52
N PHE A 151 0.25 -10.19 9.38
CA PHE A 151 -0.13 -9.36 8.23
C PHE A 151 -1.35 -8.47 8.50
N SER A 152 -1.62 -7.57 7.55
CA SER A 152 -2.75 -6.62 7.54
C SER A 152 -2.85 -5.80 8.82
N PRO A 153 -1.82 -4.99 9.13
CA PRO A 153 -1.85 -4.10 10.29
C PRO A 153 -2.87 -2.97 10.10
N VAL A 154 -3.57 -2.61 11.19
CA VAL A 154 -4.52 -1.50 11.26
C VAL A 154 -4.26 -0.69 12.51
N LEU A 155 -3.83 0.56 12.32
CA LEU A 155 -3.67 1.52 13.42
C LEU A 155 -5.03 2.03 13.91
N ALA A 156 -5.15 2.18 15.22
CA ALA A 156 -6.35 2.61 15.91
C ALA A 156 -6.01 3.44 17.16
N GLY A 157 -7.05 4.04 17.74
CA GLY A 157 -6.92 4.97 18.87
C GLY A 157 -6.72 6.41 18.42
N ASP A 158 -7.02 7.36 19.30
CA ASP A 158 -6.96 8.80 18.99
C ASP A 158 -5.52 9.30 18.73
N GLN A 159 -4.54 8.61 19.30
CA GLN A 159 -3.11 8.88 19.15
C GLN A 159 -2.39 7.75 18.39
N TYR A 160 -3.14 6.88 17.70
CA TYR A 160 -2.60 5.72 16.99
C TYR A 160 -1.77 4.81 17.91
N GLU A 161 -2.26 4.63 19.12
CA GLU A 161 -1.61 3.86 20.17
C GLU A 161 -1.94 2.38 20.15
N LYS A 162 -2.87 1.94 19.27
CA LYS A 162 -3.24 0.54 19.07
C LYS A 162 -2.92 0.08 17.66
N LEU A 163 -2.41 -1.14 17.54
CA LEU A 163 -2.20 -1.82 16.25
C LEU A 163 -2.86 -3.17 16.27
N TYR A 164 -3.93 -3.32 15.50
CA TYR A 164 -4.56 -4.61 15.21
C TYR A 164 -3.86 -5.26 14.01
N PHE A 165 -3.73 -6.56 13.99
CA PHE A 165 -3.21 -7.32 12.85
C PHE A 165 -3.56 -8.80 12.95
N THR A 166 -3.50 -9.52 11.84
CA THR A 166 -3.68 -10.96 11.81
C THR A 166 -2.38 -11.69 12.12
N SER A 167 -2.46 -12.75 12.91
CA SER A 167 -1.30 -13.62 13.18
C SER A 167 -1.68 -15.09 13.27
N THR A 168 -0.83 -15.96 12.72
CA THR A 168 -0.92 -17.41 12.79
C THR A 168 0.02 -17.99 13.88
N ARG A 169 0.41 -17.17 14.87
CA ARG A 169 1.30 -17.59 15.96
C ARG A 169 0.68 -18.66 16.85
N ASN A 170 1.48 -19.26 17.73
CA ASN A 170 1.03 -20.41 18.52
C ASN A 170 -0.13 -20.08 19.48
N GLU A 171 -0.24 -18.83 19.89
CA GLU A 171 -1.30 -18.30 20.76
C GLU A 171 -2.65 -18.12 20.04
N ALA A 172 -2.69 -18.20 18.69
CA ALA A 172 -3.94 -18.19 17.93
C ALA A 172 -4.80 -19.41 18.27
N GLN A 173 -6.13 -19.26 18.14
CA GLN A 173 -7.10 -20.33 18.45
C GLN A 173 -6.99 -21.49 17.44
N GLY A 174 -7.68 -22.59 17.76
CA GLY A 174 -7.62 -23.80 16.95
C GLY A 174 -6.32 -24.60 17.16
N ASN A 175 -6.42 -25.92 17.06
CA ASN A 175 -5.29 -26.83 17.22
C ASN A 175 -4.89 -27.51 15.90
N GLU A 176 -5.76 -27.48 14.90
CA GLU A 176 -5.52 -28.09 13.60
C GLU A 176 -4.86 -27.10 12.64
N LEU A 177 -4.02 -27.62 11.76
CA LEU A 177 -3.44 -26.81 10.70
C LEU A 177 -4.45 -26.61 9.58
N SER A 178 -4.53 -25.39 9.06
CA SER A 178 -5.33 -25.09 7.88
C SER A 178 -4.87 -25.91 6.67
N GLY A 179 -5.79 -26.61 6.04
CA GLY A 179 -5.54 -27.33 4.79
C GLY A 179 -5.23 -26.38 3.62
N ILE A 180 -5.56 -25.09 3.76
CA ILE A 180 -5.26 -24.06 2.77
C ILE A 180 -3.79 -23.68 2.84
N THR A 181 -3.30 -23.30 4.03
CA THR A 181 -1.97 -22.67 4.23
C THR A 181 -0.94 -23.60 4.84
N GLY A 182 -1.36 -24.64 5.58
CA GLY A 182 -0.49 -25.51 6.38
C GLY A 182 0.03 -24.83 7.66
N THR A 183 -0.56 -23.69 8.05
CA THR A 183 -0.30 -22.99 9.32
C THR A 183 -1.51 -23.12 10.24
N LYS A 184 -1.41 -22.65 11.47
CA LYS A 184 -2.60 -22.44 12.31
C LYS A 184 -3.54 -21.43 11.65
N PRO A 185 -4.85 -21.48 11.93
CA PRO A 185 -5.76 -20.39 11.57
C PRO A 185 -5.24 -19.04 12.06
N GLY A 186 -5.57 -18.00 11.33
CA GLY A 186 -5.24 -16.64 11.71
C GLY A 186 -6.24 -16.07 12.70
N ASP A 187 -5.73 -15.38 13.73
CA ASP A 187 -6.52 -14.60 14.68
C ASP A 187 -6.14 -13.13 14.61
N ILE A 188 -7.04 -12.27 15.08
CA ILE A 188 -6.77 -10.85 15.27
C ILE A 188 -6.05 -10.65 16.61
N PHE A 189 -4.88 -10.03 16.53
CA PHE A 189 -4.05 -9.64 17.67
C PHE A 189 -4.01 -8.12 17.79
N VAL A 190 -3.69 -7.63 18.98
CA VAL A 190 -3.49 -6.22 19.27
C VAL A 190 -2.19 -6.00 20.01
N SER A 191 -1.50 -4.92 19.69
CA SER A 191 -0.39 -4.36 20.45
C SER A 191 -0.73 -2.91 20.79
N GLU A 192 -0.32 -2.45 21.96
CA GLU A 192 -0.61 -1.10 22.46
C GLU A 192 0.69 -0.37 22.79
N LYS A 193 0.74 0.94 22.56
CA LYS A 193 1.84 1.80 23.00
C LYS A 193 1.68 2.14 24.47
N ASP A 194 2.76 2.09 25.21
CA ASP A 194 2.83 2.67 26.56
C ASP A 194 2.95 4.21 26.51
N ASP A 195 2.93 4.86 27.67
CA ASP A 195 3.07 6.32 27.81
C ASP A 195 4.37 6.89 27.22
N LYS A 196 5.34 6.04 26.92
CA LYS A 196 6.62 6.40 26.27
C LYS A 196 6.62 6.12 24.76
N GLY A 197 5.47 5.71 24.21
CA GLY A 197 5.31 5.38 22.80
C GLY A 197 5.92 4.03 22.39
N LYS A 198 6.27 3.16 23.34
CA LYS A 198 6.84 1.84 23.06
C LYS A 198 5.73 0.80 22.93
N TRP A 199 5.75 0.04 21.85
CA TRP A 199 4.81 -1.04 21.60
C TRP A 199 4.96 -2.20 22.59
N SER A 200 3.84 -2.71 23.10
CA SER A 200 3.75 -3.91 23.90
C SER A 200 3.97 -5.19 23.07
N LYS A 201 4.17 -6.32 23.74
CA LYS A 201 4.05 -7.62 23.09
C LYS A 201 2.59 -7.81 22.66
N PRO A 202 2.35 -8.31 21.42
CA PRO A 202 0.99 -8.55 20.95
C PRO A 202 0.24 -9.59 21.77
N GLU A 203 -1.04 -9.33 21.98
CA GLU A 203 -1.98 -10.21 22.67
C GLU A 203 -3.18 -10.51 21.77
N VAL A 204 -3.82 -11.65 22.00
CA VAL A 204 -5.06 -12.02 21.32
C VAL A 204 -6.14 -11.00 21.67
N VAL A 205 -6.88 -10.51 20.68
CA VAL A 205 -7.99 -9.60 20.95
C VAL A 205 -9.07 -10.33 21.75
N GLU A 206 -9.43 -9.77 22.90
CA GLU A 206 -10.49 -10.29 23.75
C GLU A 206 -11.87 -10.03 23.15
N GLY A 207 -12.82 -10.93 23.41
CA GLY A 207 -14.20 -10.83 22.96
C GLY A 207 -14.58 -11.87 21.91
N GLY A 208 -15.51 -11.52 21.02
CA GLY A 208 -16.11 -12.45 20.06
C GLY A 208 -15.61 -12.33 18.62
N LEU A 209 -14.42 -11.73 18.39
CA LEU A 209 -13.85 -11.61 17.05
C LEU A 209 -13.24 -12.92 16.55
N ASN A 210 -12.39 -13.53 17.39
CA ASN A 210 -11.63 -14.72 17.05
C ASN A 210 -12.46 -15.97 17.30
N THR A 211 -12.37 -16.94 16.40
CA THR A 211 -13.09 -18.22 16.44
C THR A 211 -12.12 -19.38 16.15
N GLU A 212 -12.65 -20.57 15.90
CA GLU A 212 -11.86 -21.71 15.43
C GLU A 212 -11.50 -21.65 13.94
N PHE A 213 -12.01 -20.64 13.22
CA PHE A 213 -11.78 -20.42 11.78
C PHE A 213 -10.63 -19.45 11.53
N ASP A 214 -10.34 -19.18 10.26
CA ASP A 214 -9.36 -18.17 9.87
C ASP A 214 -10.02 -16.77 9.91
N GLU A 215 -9.57 -15.90 10.80
CA GLU A 215 -9.88 -14.47 10.79
C GLU A 215 -8.68 -13.67 10.31
N GLY A 216 -8.94 -12.68 9.46
CA GLY A 216 -7.86 -11.84 8.93
C GLY A 216 -8.32 -10.55 8.29
N ALA A 217 -7.36 -9.70 7.94
CA ALA A 217 -7.54 -8.45 7.23
C ALA A 217 -8.77 -7.66 7.71
N CYS A 218 -8.61 -6.91 8.79
CA CYS A 218 -9.69 -6.11 9.37
C CYS A 218 -9.62 -4.64 8.92
N ALA A 219 -10.73 -3.93 9.09
CA ALA A 219 -10.86 -2.48 8.98
C ALA A 219 -11.78 -1.94 10.05
N LEU A 220 -11.58 -0.69 10.44
CA LEU A 220 -12.39 0.00 11.42
C LEU A 220 -13.27 1.06 10.75
N SER A 221 -14.47 1.27 11.28
CA SER A 221 -15.25 2.46 10.98
C SER A 221 -14.51 3.73 11.45
N PRO A 222 -14.78 4.92 10.87
CA PRO A 222 -14.10 6.15 11.26
C PRO A 222 -14.23 6.50 12.76
N ASP A 223 -15.32 6.12 13.40
CA ASP A 223 -15.54 6.27 14.84
C ASP A 223 -14.96 5.11 15.67
N GLN A 224 -14.34 4.13 15.00
CA GLN A 224 -13.68 2.95 15.58
C GLN A 224 -14.61 2.08 16.45
N ARG A 225 -15.93 2.14 16.25
CA ARG A 225 -16.91 1.35 16.99
C ARG A 225 -17.34 0.08 16.28
N GLU A 226 -17.11 0.02 14.97
CA GLU A 226 -17.35 -1.17 14.16
C GLU A 226 -16.05 -1.68 13.56
N MET A 227 -15.88 -2.99 13.54
CA MET A 227 -14.80 -3.68 12.85
C MET A 227 -15.39 -4.60 11.80
N TYR A 228 -14.90 -4.46 10.59
CA TYR A 228 -15.14 -5.36 9.47
C TYR A 228 -13.92 -6.25 9.34
N LEU A 229 -14.10 -7.55 9.20
CA LEU A 229 -12.98 -8.47 9.04
C LEU A 229 -13.30 -9.59 8.07
N THR A 230 -12.28 -10.13 7.45
CA THR A 230 -12.38 -11.30 6.60
C THR A 230 -12.42 -12.55 7.48
N GLN A 231 -13.36 -13.45 7.22
CA GLN A 231 -13.42 -14.75 7.86
C GLN A 231 -13.53 -15.85 6.81
N CYS A 232 -12.78 -16.94 6.97
CA CYS A 232 -12.83 -18.08 6.09
C CYS A 232 -13.23 -19.33 6.89
N GLN A 233 -14.52 -19.65 6.86
CA GLN A 233 -15.05 -20.82 7.54
C GLN A 233 -14.75 -22.11 6.77
N THR A 234 -14.60 -23.20 7.50
CA THR A 234 -14.42 -24.53 6.91
C THR A 234 -15.74 -25.27 6.84
N ASP A 235 -16.13 -25.72 5.65
CA ASP A 235 -17.19 -26.69 5.44
C ASP A 235 -16.60 -27.89 4.66
N PRO A 236 -16.68 -29.11 5.18
CA PRO A 236 -16.15 -30.28 4.50
C PRO A 236 -16.81 -30.61 3.15
N SER A 237 -17.97 -30.02 2.86
CA SER A 237 -18.80 -30.29 1.69
C SER A 237 -18.69 -29.22 0.61
N TYR A 238 -18.19 -28.02 0.94
CA TYR A 238 -18.15 -26.87 0.06
C TYR A 238 -16.74 -26.27 -0.03
N PRO A 239 -16.38 -25.69 -1.18
CA PRO A 239 -15.18 -24.87 -1.29
C PRO A 239 -15.18 -23.76 -0.23
N ARG A 240 -14.00 -23.42 0.24
CA ARG A 240 -13.82 -22.35 1.24
C ARG A 240 -13.80 -21.01 0.56
N TYR A 241 -14.78 -20.19 0.84
CA TYR A 241 -14.86 -18.80 0.42
C TYR A 241 -14.62 -17.87 1.60
N ALA A 242 -13.89 -16.80 1.36
CA ALA A 242 -13.77 -15.72 2.33
C ALA A 242 -15.08 -14.94 2.38
N GLN A 243 -15.47 -14.53 3.58
CA GLN A 243 -16.66 -13.70 3.83
C GLN A 243 -16.29 -12.52 4.71
N ILE A 244 -16.99 -11.41 4.58
CA ILE A 244 -16.83 -10.28 5.49
C ILE A 244 -17.84 -10.44 6.62
N VAL A 245 -17.32 -10.42 7.85
CA VAL A 245 -18.12 -10.35 9.07
C VAL A 245 -17.90 -9.01 9.75
N THR A 246 -18.87 -8.58 10.55
CA THR A 246 -18.79 -7.32 11.29
C THR A 246 -19.01 -7.55 12.78
N SER A 247 -18.32 -6.80 13.60
CA SER A 247 -18.48 -6.75 15.04
C SER A 247 -18.50 -5.33 15.52
N SER A 248 -19.30 -5.06 16.54
CA SER A 248 -19.35 -3.75 17.20
C SER A 248 -18.86 -3.83 18.64
N ARG A 249 -18.40 -2.69 19.16
CA ARG A 249 -18.06 -2.52 20.57
C ARG A 249 -18.76 -1.34 21.18
N ALA A 250 -19.31 -1.53 22.38
CA ALA A 250 -19.81 -0.44 23.22
C ALA A 250 -18.74 0.08 24.18
N ASP A 251 -17.87 -0.83 24.65
CA ASP A 251 -16.79 -0.61 25.61
C ASP A 251 -15.43 -1.03 25.00
N ALA A 252 -14.55 -1.57 25.83
CA ALA A 252 -13.19 -2.00 25.41
C ALA A 252 -13.19 -3.33 24.63
N SER A 253 -14.20 -4.19 24.82
CA SER A 253 -14.26 -5.52 24.22
C SER A 253 -15.16 -5.57 22.98
N TRP A 254 -14.77 -6.38 22.01
CA TRP A 254 -15.52 -6.61 20.79
C TRP A 254 -16.61 -7.64 21.00
N GLY A 255 -17.80 -7.37 20.45
CA GLY A 255 -18.90 -8.31 20.41
C GLY A 255 -18.64 -9.50 19.50
N LYS A 256 -19.58 -10.45 19.48
CA LYS A 256 -19.52 -11.57 18.54
C LYS A 256 -19.68 -11.07 17.11
N ALA A 257 -18.77 -11.49 16.23
CA ALA A 257 -18.85 -11.18 14.82
C ALA A 257 -20.05 -11.87 14.15
N SER A 258 -20.66 -11.20 13.19
CA SER A 258 -21.78 -11.69 12.39
C SER A 258 -21.56 -11.44 10.91
N LEU A 259 -22.07 -12.34 10.06
CA LEU A 259 -21.95 -12.23 8.60
C LEU A 259 -22.56 -10.93 8.10
N LEU A 260 -21.84 -10.22 7.23
CA LEU A 260 -22.32 -9.08 6.46
C LEU A 260 -22.73 -9.57 5.07
N GLU A 261 -24.02 -9.70 4.82
CA GLU A 261 -24.54 -10.12 3.51
C GLU A 261 -24.44 -8.96 2.50
N ILE A 262 -23.30 -8.91 1.77
CA ILE A 262 -23.06 -7.86 0.75
C ILE A 262 -23.91 -8.13 -0.50
N THR A 263 -23.96 -9.38 -0.93
CA THR A 263 -24.79 -9.84 -2.06
C THR A 263 -25.44 -11.17 -1.74
N ARG A 264 -26.29 -11.66 -2.65
CA ARG A 264 -26.87 -13.02 -2.54
C ARG A 264 -25.96 -14.10 -3.14
N ASP A 265 -24.84 -13.73 -3.70
CA ASP A 265 -23.85 -14.68 -4.25
C ASP A 265 -23.03 -15.27 -3.09
N THR A 266 -23.16 -16.58 -2.92
CA THR A 266 -22.48 -17.35 -1.87
C THR A 266 -21.30 -18.17 -2.42
N LEU A 267 -20.99 -18.03 -3.71
CA LEU A 267 -19.95 -18.80 -4.39
C LEU A 267 -18.67 -17.99 -4.63
N SER A 268 -18.71 -16.68 -4.39
CA SER A 268 -17.57 -15.78 -4.50
C SER A 268 -16.96 -15.46 -3.14
N SER A 269 -15.71 -15.09 -3.14
CA SER A 269 -14.99 -14.58 -1.97
C SER A 269 -15.23 -13.09 -1.78
N TYR A 270 -15.39 -12.67 -0.55
CA TYR A 270 -15.49 -11.26 -0.12
C TYR A 270 -14.46 -11.07 0.99
N ALA A 271 -13.43 -10.25 0.74
CA ALA A 271 -12.29 -10.13 1.64
C ALA A 271 -11.74 -8.70 1.70
N HIS A 272 -10.77 -8.48 2.57
CA HIS A 272 -9.98 -7.26 2.68
C HIS A 272 -10.82 -5.99 2.76
N PRO A 273 -11.69 -5.86 3.78
CA PRO A 273 -12.56 -4.69 3.92
C PRO A 273 -11.76 -3.41 4.18
N ALA A 274 -12.28 -2.28 3.69
CA ALA A 274 -11.80 -0.94 4.02
C ALA A 274 -12.95 0.05 4.02
N VAL A 275 -13.06 0.89 5.03
CA VAL A 275 -14.10 1.92 5.12
C VAL A 275 -13.55 3.24 4.59
N SER A 276 -14.32 3.94 3.77
CA SER A 276 -13.94 5.28 3.29
C SER A 276 -13.85 6.27 4.45
N PRO A 277 -13.01 7.34 4.36
CA PRO A 277 -12.83 8.30 5.45
C PRO A 277 -14.13 9.02 5.90
N ASP A 278 -15.10 9.16 5.00
CA ASP A 278 -16.41 9.73 5.29
C ASP A 278 -17.42 8.71 5.89
N GLY A 279 -17.02 7.45 6.01
CA GLY A 279 -17.84 6.37 6.55
C GLY A 279 -19.00 5.94 5.65
N GLN A 280 -19.06 6.40 4.39
CA GLN A 280 -20.22 6.15 3.52
C GLN A 280 -20.07 4.89 2.66
N TRP A 281 -18.83 4.39 2.48
CA TRP A 281 -18.54 3.27 1.61
C TRP A 281 -17.70 2.22 2.30
N LEU A 282 -18.08 0.96 2.10
CA LEU A 282 -17.24 -0.20 2.38
C LEU A 282 -16.64 -0.68 1.06
N TYR A 283 -15.32 -0.62 0.97
CA TYR A 283 -14.54 -1.21 -0.10
C TYR A 283 -14.13 -2.63 0.30
N PHE A 284 -14.05 -3.51 -0.67
CA PHE A 284 -13.67 -4.90 -0.44
C PHE A 284 -13.13 -5.52 -1.72
N THR A 285 -12.53 -6.67 -1.58
CA THR A 285 -12.00 -7.47 -2.68
C THR A 285 -12.90 -8.66 -2.94
N SER A 286 -13.22 -8.93 -4.20
CA SER A 286 -14.06 -10.08 -4.58
C SER A 286 -13.78 -10.58 -5.99
N ASP A 287 -13.92 -11.90 -6.20
CA ASP A 287 -13.91 -12.58 -7.49
C ASP A 287 -15.32 -12.79 -8.06
N MET A 288 -16.31 -12.04 -7.56
CA MET A 288 -17.69 -12.17 -8.03
C MET A 288 -17.84 -11.78 -9.50
N PRO A 289 -18.83 -12.39 -10.21
CA PRO A 289 -19.09 -12.13 -11.62
C PRO A 289 -19.25 -10.65 -11.95
N GLY A 290 -18.69 -10.22 -13.09
CA GLY A 290 -18.73 -8.83 -13.54
C GLY A 290 -17.46 -8.04 -13.25
N GLY A 291 -16.44 -8.68 -12.69
CA GLY A 291 -15.10 -8.13 -12.54
C GLY A 291 -14.28 -8.16 -13.83
N LEU A 292 -13.06 -7.61 -13.76
CA LEU A 292 -12.11 -7.53 -14.88
C LEU A 292 -11.10 -8.69 -14.86
N GLY A 293 -10.84 -9.24 -13.68
CA GLY A 293 -9.79 -10.22 -13.53
C GLY A 293 -10.04 -11.31 -12.50
N GLY A 294 -9.06 -11.55 -11.67
CA GLY A 294 -9.15 -12.47 -10.55
C GLY A 294 -9.94 -11.85 -9.40
N LEU A 295 -9.21 -11.26 -8.45
CA LEU A 295 -9.81 -10.50 -7.36
C LEU A 295 -9.81 -9.00 -7.73
N ASP A 296 -10.98 -8.40 -7.83
CA ASP A 296 -11.16 -6.98 -8.09
C ASP A 296 -11.51 -6.22 -6.83
N ILE A 297 -11.25 -4.91 -6.79
CA ILE A 297 -11.76 -4.01 -5.76
C ILE A 297 -13.15 -3.53 -6.15
N TRP A 298 -14.08 -3.74 -5.23
CA TRP A 298 -15.47 -3.33 -5.29
C TRP A 298 -15.80 -2.41 -4.13
N ARG A 299 -16.94 -1.75 -4.20
CA ARG A 299 -17.47 -0.99 -3.07
C ARG A 299 -18.98 -1.15 -2.95
N VAL A 300 -19.48 -0.98 -1.73
CA VAL A 300 -20.91 -0.97 -1.41
C VAL A 300 -21.20 0.22 -0.51
N ARG A 301 -22.32 0.90 -0.74
CA ARG A 301 -22.70 2.05 0.06
C ARG A 301 -23.24 1.62 1.42
N LEU A 302 -22.70 2.21 2.49
CA LEU A 302 -23.19 2.05 3.85
C LEU A 302 -24.30 3.09 4.09
N THR A 303 -25.49 2.62 4.47
CA THR A 303 -26.63 3.50 4.75
C THR A 303 -27.32 3.09 6.05
N SER A 304 -28.07 3.99 6.67
CA SER A 304 -28.87 3.68 7.87
C SER A 304 -29.94 2.60 7.64
N ALA A 305 -30.33 2.36 6.38
CA ALA A 305 -31.30 1.34 5.99
C ALA A 305 -30.64 -0.01 5.61
N GLY A 306 -29.30 -0.12 5.65
CA GLY A 306 -28.54 -1.29 5.25
C GLY A 306 -27.56 -0.99 4.10
N LEU A 307 -27.16 -2.02 3.37
CA LEU A 307 -26.24 -1.88 2.25
C LEU A 307 -26.95 -1.43 0.97
N GLY A 308 -26.28 -0.54 0.23
CA GLY A 308 -26.71 -0.07 -1.09
C GLY A 308 -26.31 -1.01 -2.22
N GLY A 309 -26.28 -0.48 -3.45
CA GLY A 309 -25.78 -1.21 -4.61
C GLY A 309 -24.27 -1.44 -4.54
N VAL A 310 -23.82 -2.56 -5.12
CA VAL A 310 -22.40 -2.91 -5.25
C VAL A 310 -21.87 -2.39 -6.57
N GLU A 311 -20.68 -1.81 -6.55
CA GLU A 311 -20.01 -1.21 -7.72
C GLU A 311 -18.60 -1.75 -7.85
N ASN A 312 -18.21 -2.21 -9.07
CA ASN A 312 -16.81 -2.48 -9.41
C ASN A 312 -16.09 -1.15 -9.67
N LEU A 313 -14.87 -0.98 -9.18
CA LEU A 313 -14.12 0.26 -9.42
C LEU A 313 -13.63 0.41 -10.86
N GLY A 314 -13.52 -0.69 -11.60
CA GLY A 314 -13.08 -0.67 -12.99
C GLY A 314 -11.65 -0.18 -13.18
N GLU A 315 -11.32 0.10 -14.45
CA GLU A 315 -10.04 0.75 -14.79
C GLU A 315 -10.01 2.21 -14.31
N PRO A 316 -8.84 2.74 -13.91
CA PRO A 316 -7.52 2.12 -13.99
C PRO A 316 -7.15 1.27 -12.75
N ILE A 317 -8.04 1.08 -11.78
CA ILE A 317 -7.72 0.36 -10.54
C ILE A 317 -7.63 -1.13 -10.79
N ASN A 318 -8.72 -1.73 -11.28
CA ASN A 318 -8.79 -3.17 -11.53
C ASN A 318 -8.18 -3.56 -12.87
N THR A 319 -7.58 -4.75 -12.90
CA THR A 319 -6.87 -5.34 -14.05
C THR A 319 -7.32 -6.80 -14.26
N PRO A 320 -6.83 -7.50 -15.29
CA PRO A 320 -6.98 -8.95 -15.35
C PRO A 320 -6.24 -9.75 -14.26
N GLY A 321 -5.48 -9.09 -13.37
CA GLY A 321 -4.81 -9.68 -12.22
C GLY A 321 -5.67 -9.73 -10.97
N ASP A 322 -5.02 -9.58 -9.82
CA ASP A 322 -5.65 -9.45 -8.52
C ASP A 322 -5.36 -8.07 -7.93
N GLU A 323 -6.39 -7.37 -7.50
CA GLU A 323 -6.31 -6.13 -6.74
C GLU A 323 -6.88 -6.35 -5.34
N MET A 324 -6.07 -6.09 -4.33
CA MET A 324 -6.34 -6.50 -2.95
C MET A 324 -5.94 -5.45 -1.93
N PHE A 325 -6.44 -5.62 -0.70
CA PHE A 325 -6.06 -4.81 0.47
C PHE A 325 -6.24 -3.30 0.27
N PRO A 326 -7.45 -2.83 -0.13
CA PRO A 326 -7.72 -1.41 -0.19
C PRO A 326 -7.55 -0.77 1.20
N THR A 327 -7.04 0.45 1.25
CA THR A 327 -7.01 1.29 2.45
C THR A 327 -6.99 2.76 2.07
N PHE A 328 -7.40 3.64 2.96
CA PHE A 328 -7.51 5.06 2.70
C PHE A 328 -6.61 5.89 3.61
N ARG A 329 -6.11 6.98 3.06
CA ARG A 329 -5.64 8.10 3.87
C ARG A 329 -6.80 9.07 4.16
N PRO A 330 -6.69 9.91 5.20
CA PRO A 330 -7.72 10.90 5.53
C PRO A 330 -8.04 11.89 4.39
N ASN A 331 -7.10 12.14 3.47
CA ASN A 331 -7.28 12.99 2.29
C ASN A 331 -8.05 12.32 1.14
N GLY A 332 -8.44 11.06 1.30
CA GLY A 332 -9.19 10.28 0.31
C GLY A 332 -8.35 9.50 -0.70
N ASP A 333 -7.02 9.58 -0.64
CA ASP A 333 -6.16 8.73 -1.47
C ASP A 333 -6.40 7.25 -1.14
N LEU A 334 -6.65 6.45 -2.17
CA LEU A 334 -6.83 5.01 -2.05
C LEU A 334 -5.48 4.30 -2.30
N TYR A 335 -5.05 3.52 -1.33
CA TYR A 335 -3.93 2.60 -1.46
C TYR A 335 -4.46 1.19 -1.64
N PHE A 336 -3.85 0.42 -2.52
CA PHE A 336 -4.20 -0.98 -2.75
C PHE A 336 -2.99 -1.74 -3.27
N SER A 337 -3.07 -3.06 -3.31
CA SER A 337 -2.00 -3.90 -3.84
C SER A 337 -2.47 -4.66 -5.06
N SER A 338 -1.64 -4.72 -6.08
CA SER A 338 -1.94 -5.39 -7.34
C SER A 338 -0.77 -6.23 -7.84
N ASN A 339 -1.11 -7.36 -8.48
CA ASN A 339 -0.16 -8.18 -9.24
C ASN A 339 -0.45 -8.12 -10.76
N GLY A 340 -1.40 -7.30 -11.17
CA GLY A 340 -1.80 -7.12 -12.57
C GLY A 340 -1.20 -5.89 -13.24
N HIS A 341 -0.83 -4.86 -12.49
CA HIS A 341 -0.11 -3.67 -12.96
C HIS A 341 1.40 -3.93 -13.09
N PRO A 342 2.13 -3.12 -13.90
CA PRO A 342 3.59 -3.16 -13.94
C PRO A 342 4.21 -2.84 -12.58
N GLY A 343 4.99 -3.74 -11.97
CA GLY A 343 5.52 -3.60 -10.62
C GLY A 343 6.89 -4.26 -10.44
N MET A 344 7.28 -4.44 -9.17
CA MET A 344 8.58 -5.00 -8.80
C MET A 344 8.58 -6.54 -8.78
N GLY A 345 7.40 -7.14 -8.49
CA GLY A 345 7.38 -8.59 -8.29
C GLY A 345 6.03 -9.24 -8.14
N GLY A 346 5.62 -9.45 -6.92
CA GLY A 346 4.33 -10.06 -6.57
C GLY A 346 3.20 -9.05 -6.51
N LEU A 347 2.56 -8.94 -5.34
CA LEU A 347 1.69 -7.82 -5.04
C LEU A 347 2.54 -6.57 -4.79
N ASP A 348 2.31 -5.53 -5.55
CA ASP A 348 2.92 -4.22 -5.37
C ASP A 348 1.86 -3.22 -4.89
N ILE A 349 2.23 -2.32 -3.99
CA ILE A 349 1.38 -1.24 -3.49
C ILE A 349 1.28 -0.14 -4.55
N TYR A 350 0.06 0.32 -4.81
CA TYR A 350 -0.28 1.46 -5.67
C TYR A 350 -1.05 2.51 -4.91
N ILE A 351 -0.94 3.75 -5.36
CA ILE A 351 -1.67 4.90 -4.85
C ILE A 351 -2.60 5.39 -5.96
N ALA A 352 -3.89 5.36 -5.72
CA ALA A 352 -4.89 5.93 -6.61
C ALA A 352 -5.34 7.28 -6.05
N LYS A 353 -4.96 8.35 -6.76
CA LYS A 353 -5.30 9.74 -6.40
C LYS A 353 -6.43 10.23 -7.31
N PRO A 354 -7.53 10.75 -6.78
CA PRO A 354 -8.57 11.32 -7.61
C PRO A 354 -8.06 12.62 -8.25
N ASP A 355 -8.22 12.76 -9.56
CA ASP A 355 -7.99 14.02 -10.26
C ASP A 355 -9.16 15.00 -10.05
N LYS A 356 -9.07 16.21 -10.64
CA LYS A 356 -10.10 17.25 -10.57
C LYS A 356 -11.46 16.81 -11.15
N SER A 357 -11.48 15.78 -11.97
CA SER A 357 -12.67 15.21 -12.60
C SER A 357 -13.22 14.00 -11.84
N GLY A 358 -12.53 13.57 -10.78
CA GLY A 358 -12.88 12.39 -9.99
C GLY A 358 -12.38 11.07 -10.58
N HIS A 359 -11.57 11.09 -11.64
CA HIS A 359 -10.90 9.90 -12.17
C HIS A 359 -9.64 9.61 -11.36
N TYR A 360 -9.33 8.34 -11.20
CA TYR A 360 -8.11 7.94 -10.50
C TYR A 360 -6.89 7.98 -11.42
N VAL A 361 -5.81 8.57 -10.89
CA VAL A 361 -4.46 8.48 -11.46
C VAL A 361 -3.63 7.60 -10.55
N LEU A 362 -2.98 6.58 -11.14
CA LEU A 362 -2.17 5.62 -10.38
C LEU A 362 -0.73 6.08 -10.27
N GLU A 363 -0.17 5.90 -9.08
CA GLU A 363 1.25 6.09 -8.77
C GLU A 363 1.82 4.81 -8.18
N HIS A 364 2.99 4.39 -8.64
CA HIS A 364 3.75 3.28 -8.06
C HIS A 364 4.88 3.87 -7.21
N PRO A 365 4.85 3.70 -5.87
CA PRO A 365 5.78 4.37 -4.94
C PRO A 365 7.23 3.86 -5.01
N GLY A 366 7.49 2.79 -5.73
CA GLY A 366 8.83 2.26 -5.96
C GLY A 366 9.45 1.51 -4.80
N TYR A 367 10.74 1.15 -4.99
CA TYR A 367 11.56 0.51 -3.97
C TYR A 367 12.04 1.58 -2.95
N PRO A 368 12.13 1.33 -1.64
CA PRO A 368 11.97 0.03 -0.98
C PRO A 368 10.56 -0.28 -0.44
N LEU A 369 9.54 0.60 -0.67
CA LEU A 369 8.19 0.25 -0.22
C LEU A 369 7.72 -1.02 -0.94
N ASN A 370 7.80 -1.04 -2.26
CA ASN A 370 7.61 -2.25 -3.05
C ASN A 370 8.91 -3.02 -3.24
N SER A 371 8.82 -4.34 -3.29
CA SER A 371 9.93 -5.28 -3.47
C SER A 371 9.55 -6.35 -4.50
N GLN A 372 10.43 -7.32 -4.75
CA GLN A 372 10.09 -8.48 -5.58
C GLN A 372 9.06 -9.42 -4.96
N ALA A 373 8.81 -9.31 -3.66
CA ALA A 373 7.88 -10.13 -2.90
C ALA A 373 6.43 -9.59 -3.00
N ASP A 374 5.55 -10.06 -2.13
CA ASP A 374 4.24 -9.44 -1.96
C ASP A 374 4.34 -8.33 -0.92
N ASP A 375 3.86 -7.14 -1.26
CA ASP A 375 3.82 -5.95 -0.42
C ASP A 375 2.38 -5.43 -0.38
N PHE A 376 1.76 -5.35 0.82
CA PHE A 376 0.33 -5.11 0.92
C PHE A 376 -0.13 -4.61 2.30
N GLY A 377 -1.40 -4.20 2.39
CA GLY A 377 -2.08 -3.93 3.64
C GLY A 377 -1.45 -2.80 4.44
N MET A 378 -1.41 -1.59 3.85
CA MET A 378 -0.87 -0.41 4.54
C MET A 378 -1.83 0.15 5.57
N THR A 379 -1.27 0.74 6.61
CA THR A 379 -1.97 1.59 7.57
C THR A 379 -1.12 2.81 7.90
N PHE A 380 -1.76 3.94 8.19
CA PHE A 380 -1.09 5.22 8.34
C PHE A 380 -1.30 5.81 9.73
N GLU A 381 -0.30 6.50 10.25
CA GLU A 381 -0.42 7.32 11.44
C GLU A 381 -1.04 8.68 11.06
N GLY A 382 -2.35 8.67 10.84
CA GLY A 382 -3.13 9.83 10.44
C GLY A 382 -2.67 10.45 9.13
N VAL A 383 -2.37 11.75 9.15
CA VAL A 383 -1.90 12.50 7.99
C VAL A 383 -0.41 12.32 7.70
N HIS A 384 0.34 11.69 8.62
CA HIS A 384 1.78 11.51 8.47
C HIS A 384 2.11 10.46 7.40
N ASN A 385 3.23 10.65 6.70
CA ASN A 385 3.73 9.71 5.69
C ASN A 385 4.52 8.56 6.34
N ARG A 386 3.98 7.98 7.38
CA ARG A 386 4.55 6.84 8.10
C ARG A 386 3.45 5.92 8.61
N GLY A 387 3.81 4.67 8.85
CA GLY A 387 2.88 3.65 9.33
C GLY A 387 3.47 2.25 9.20
N TYR A 388 2.60 1.29 8.93
CA TYR A 388 2.96 -0.13 8.84
C TYR A 388 2.32 -0.77 7.61
N PHE A 389 2.93 -1.84 7.13
CA PHE A 389 2.43 -2.66 6.04
C PHE A 389 2.94 -4.10 6.16
N SER A 390 2.45 -4.97 5.32
CA SER A 390 2.80 -6.38 5.28
C SER A 390 3.70 -6.69 4.10
N SER A 391 4.68 -7.56 4.32
CA SER A 391 5.53 -8.07 3.24
C SER A 391 6.09 -9.44 3.60
N ASN A 392 6.21 -10.32 2.60
CA ASN A 392 6.94 -11.58 2.74
C ASN A 392 8.38 -11.53 2.20
N ARG A 393 8.91 -10.32 1.97
CA ARG A 393 10.31 -10.11 1.59
C ARG A 393 11.24 -10.78 2.59
N ASN A 394 12.27 -11.43 2.08
CA ASN A 394 13.29 -12.12 2.88
C ASN A 394 12.79 -13.31 3.74
N ASP A 395 11.56 -13.79 3.56
CA ASP A 395 11.11 -15.05 4.17
C ASP A 395 11.11 -16.18 3.12
N GLY A 396 12.00 -17.15 3.30
CA GLY A 396 12.14 -18.27 2.35
C GLY A 396 10.94 -19.25 2.36
N ARG A 397 10.01 -19.10 3.32
CA ARG A 397 8.76 -19.89 3.40
C ARG A 397 7.60 -19.20 2.68
N GLY A 398 7.74 -17.91 2.37
CA GLY A 398 6.70 -17.06 1.83
C GLY A 398 5.72 -16.55 2.89
N TRP A 399 6.12 -16.50 4.16
CA TRP A 399 5.29 -15.98 5.25
C TRP A 399 5.41 -14.47 5.36
N ASP A 400 4.30 -13.82 5.67
CA ASP A 400 4.19 -12.38 5.76
C ASP A 400 4.67 -11.88 7.12
N HIS A 401 5.23 -10.67 7.12
CA HIS A 401 5.70 -9.99 8.31
C HIS A 401 5.33 -8.50 8.24
N ILE A 402 5.17 -7.87 9.40
CA ILE A 402 4.87 -6.45 9.52
C ILE A 402 6.17 -5.66 9.46
N TYR A 403 6.16 -4.64 8.59
CA TYR A 403 7.21 -3.64 8.42
C TYR A 403 6.67 -2.26 8.73
N SER A 404 7.48 -1.39 9.28
CA SER A 404 7.21 0.04 9.28
C SER A 404 7.71 0.67 7.99
N PHE A 405 7.04 1.73 7.58
CA PHE A 405 7.52 2.62 6.53
C PHE A 405 7.49 4.06 7.01
N GLU A 406 8.38 4.87 6.46
CA GLU A 406 8.38 6.32 6.59
C GLU A 406 8.83 6.91 5.24
N ASN A 407 8.08 7.90 4.75
CA ASN A 407 8.46 8.72 3.62
C ASN A 407 8.57 10.17 4.11
N PRO A 408 9.78 10.69 4.36
CA PRO A 408 9.96 12.03 4.91
C PRO A 408 9.30 13.09 4.04
N GLU A 409 8.53 13.96 4.68
CA GLU A 409 7.99 15.13 4.00
C GLU A 409 9.11 16.09 3.64
N ILE A 410 9.07 16.60 2.42
CA ILE A 410 9.94 17.71 2.02
C ILE A 410 9.25 18.97 2.45
N ILE A 411 9.85 19.64 3.41
CA ILE A 411 9.39 20.95 3.86
C ILE A 411 10.45 21.97 3.47
N GLN A 412 10.09 22.92 2.61
CA GLN A 412 10.87 24.12 2.43
C GLN A 412 10.28 25.23 3.29
N ASN A 413 11.13 25.87 4.07
CA ASN A 413 10.74 26.84 5.07
C ASN A 413 11.57 28.11 4.93
N VAL A 414 10.93 29.27 5.08
CA VAL A 414 11.61 30.56 5.19
C VAL A 414 11.53 31.02 6.63
N LYS A 415 12.67 31.39 7.17
CA LYS A 415 12.82 32.02 8.47
C LYS A 415 13.41 33.41 8.28
N GLY A 416 12.76 34.43 8.77
CA GLY A 416 13.20 35.80 8.60
C GLY A 416 13.18 36.60 9.88
N TRP A 417 13.98 37.65 9.93
CA TRP A 417 14.02 38.62 11.02
C TRP A 417 13.88 40.03 10.49
N VAL A 418 12.97 40.80 11.11
CA VAL A 418 12.77 42.21 10.83
C VAL A 418 13.32 43.02 12.01
N TYR A 419 14.28 43.88 11.72
CA TYR A 419 14.97 44.68 12.72
C TYR A 419 15.34 46.05 12.22
N GLU A 420 15.56 47.02 13.09
CA GLU A 420 16.10 48.31 12.76
C GLU A 420 17.57 48.19 12.31
N GLN A 421 18.02 49.03 11.40
CA GLN A 421 19.36 48.95 10.85
C GLN A 421 20.46 49.00 11.95
N ASP A 422 20.14 49.62 13.11
CA ASP A 422 21.00 49.63 14.32
C ASP A 422 20.91 48.37 15.17
N GLY A 423 20.10 47.37 14.79
CA GLY A 423 20.04 46.02 15.39
C GLY A 423 18.91 45.76 16.36
N TYR A 424 17.97 46.71 16.56
CA TYR A 424 16.81 46.51 17.44
C TYR A 424 15.68 45.77 16.70
N GLU A 425 15.05 44.81 17.36
CA GLU A 425 13.94 44.05 16.80
C GLU A 425 12.71 44.94 16.56
N LEU A 426 11.98 44.68 15.51
CA LEU A 426 10.76 45.42 15.13
C LEU A 426 9.52 44.50 15.19
N PRO A 427 8.98 44.19 16.38
CA PRO A 427 7.83 43.29 16.52
C PRO A 427 6.53 43.84 15.93
N ALA A 428 6.46 45.18 15.71
CA ALA A 428 5.31 45.82 15.04
C ALA A 428 5.40 45.78 13.52
N ALA A 429 6.46 45.23 12.94
CA ALA A 429 6.60 45.07 11.51
C ALA A 429 5.60 44.09 10.93
N GLN A 430 5.34 44.25 9.64
CA GLN A 430 4.50 43.36 8.84
C GLN A 430 5.31 42.87 7.66
N VAL A 431 5.20 41.58 7.32
CA VAL A 431 5.86 41.02 6.15
C VAL A 431 4.79 40.51 5.19
N TYR A 432 4.84 40.94 3.95
CA TYR A 432 4.00 40.43 2.90
C TYR A 432 4.82 39.49 2.02
N MET A 433 4.27 38.32 1.73
CA MET A 433 4.86 37.28 0.87
C MET A 433 4.00 37.12 -0.38
N ILE A 434 4.59 37.29 -1.54
CA ILE A 434 3.92 37.19 -2.84
C ILE A 434 4.71 36.20 -3.69
N GLY A 435 4.02 35.14 -4.16
CA GLY A 435 4.58 34.11 -5.04
C GLY A 435 4.13 34.25 -6.48
N ASP A 436 4.95 33.77 -7.42
CA ASP A 436 4.58 33.70 -8.84
C ASP A 436 3.56 32.57 -9.13
N ASP A 437 3.27 31.74 -8.17
CA ASP A 437 2.18 30.74 -8.12
C ASP A 437 0.81 31.34 -7.74
N GLY A 438 0.75 32.64 -7.43
CA GLY A 438 -0.45 33.33 -6.95
C GLY A 438 -0.55 33.44 -5.43
N THR A 439 0.43 32.94 -4.68
CA THR A 439 0.50 33.12 -3.23
C THR A 439 0.53 34.60 -2.87
N ASN A 440 -0.33 35.02 -1.93
CA ASN A 440 -0.35 36.38 -1.38
C ASN A 440 -0.73 36.30 0.10
N LEU A 441 0.26 36.36 0.97
CA LEU A 441 0.10 36.19 2.41
C LEU A 441 0.66 37.40 3.16
N LYS A 442 -0.01 37.73 4.27
CA LYS A 442 0.50 38.65 5.27
C LYS A 442 0.97 37.84 6.47
N LEU A 443 2.26 37.88 6.75
CA LEU A 443 2.90 37.13 7.80
C LEU A 443 2.95 37.92 9.11
N SER A 444 2.68 37.26 10.20
CA SER A 444 2.83 37.83 11.55
C SER A 444 4.27 37.75 12.02
N VAL A 445 4.81 38.87 12.48
CA VAL A 445 6.13 38.96 13.10
C VAL A 445 5.99 38.72 14.61
N LYS A 446 6.87 37.90 15.18
CA LYS A 446 6.91 37.59 16.63
C LYS A 446 7.57 38.72 17.39
N GLY A 447 7.50 38.64 18.75
CA GLY A 447 8.07 39.67 19.66
C GLY A 447 9.57 39.89 19.53
N ASP A 448 10.30 38.91 18.98
CA ASP A 448 11.75 38.96 18.71
C ASP A 448 12.04 39.39 17.24
N GLY A 449 11.07 39.94 16.54
CA GLY A 449 11.21 40.36 15.15
C GLY A 449 11.20 39.20 14.14
N SER A 450 11.09 37.94 14.56
CA SER A 450 11.15 36.78 13.67
C SER A 450 9.80 36.45 13.04
N PHE A 451 9.86 35.79 11.89
CA PHE A 451 8.72 35.09 11.28
C PHE A 451 9.19 33.80 10.63
N GLU A 452 8.26 32.89 10.40
CA GLU A 452 8.50 31.61 9.78
C GLU A 452 7.32 31.24 8.88
N GLN A 453 7.61 30.72 7.68
CA GLN A 453 6.59 30.35 6.71
C GLN A 453 7.05 29.18 5.86
N VAL A 454 6.20 28.16 5.74
CA VAL A 454 6.38 27.08 4.76
C VAL A 454 6.12 27.62 3.36
N ILE A 455 6.95 27.25 2.40
CA ILE A 455 6.89 27.68 1.00
C ILE A 455 6.90 26.47 0.06
N GLU A 456 6.32 26.66 -1.12
CA GLU A 456 6.29 25.63 -2.16
C GLU A 456 7.62 25.58 -2.94
N PRO A 457 8.09 24.37 -3.32
CA PRO A 457 9.28 24.21 -4.14
C PRO A 457 9.13 24.88 -5.52
N ASN A 458 10.25 25.36 -6.07
CA ASN A 458 10.33 25.95 -7.41
C ASN A 458 9.50 27.22 -7.64
N VAL A 459 8.96 27.83 -6.59
CA VAL A 459 8.22 29.11 -6.65
C VAL A 459 9.18 30.26 -6.36
N ARG A 460 9.01 31.39 -7.06
CA ARG A 460 9.71 32.65 -6.80
C ARG A 460 8.86 33.50 -5.89
N TYR A 461 9.40 33.85 -4.73
CA TYR A 461 8.75 34.70 -3.75
C TYR A 461 9.38 36.05 -3.63
N ILE A 462 8.56 37.05 -3.40
CA ILE A 462 8.94 38.41 -3.02
C ILE A 462 8.43 38.61 -1.59
N PHE A 463 9.34 39.02 -0.71
CA PHE A 463 9.02 39.39 0.66
C PHE A 463 9.19 40.89 0.81
N LEU A 464 8.18 41.56 1.34
CA LEU A 464 8.20 43.02 1.61
C LEU A 464 7.95 43.23 3.09
N ALA A 465 8.98 43.67 3.82
CA ALA A 465 8.87 44.04 5.22
C ALA A 465 8.54 45.53 5.34
N THR A 466 7.57 45.88 6.17
CA THR A 466 7.09 47.24 6.40
C THR A 466 6.92 47.48 7.91
N CYS A 467 7.31 48.68 8.38
CA CYS A 467 7.05 49.11 9.75
C CYS A 467 6.81 50.63 9.75
N LYS A 468 5.87 51.12 10.60
CA LYS A 468 5.57 52.54 10.67
C LYS A 468 6.79 53.32 11.16
N GLY A 469 7.21 54.32 10.43
CA GLY A 469 8.38 55.15 10.73
C GLY A 469 9.69 54.65 10.10
N PHE A 470 9.62 53.60 9.27
CA PHE A 470 10.77 53.02 8.61
C PHE A 470 10.55 52.92 7.09
N LEU A 471 11.64 52.88 6.34
CA LEU A 471 11.60 52.56 4.92
C LEU A 471 11.36 51.05 4.73
N ASN A 472 10.55 50.71 3.72
CA ASN A 472 10.28 49.32 3.41
C ASN A 472 11.53 48.61 2.88
N HIS A 473 11.66 47.31 3.22
CA HIS A 473 12.74 46.46 2.70
C HIS A 473 12.16 45.27 1.95
N LYS A 474 12.76 44.98 0.79
CA LYS A 474 12.35 43.92 -0.12
C LYS A 474 13.44 42.87 -0.23
N GLU A 475 13.06 41.61 -0.09
CA GLU A 475 13.91 40.45 -0.40
C GLU A 475 13.24 39.56 -1.43
N GLU A 476 14.05 38.92 -2.28
CA GLU A 476 13.57 37.94 -3.27
C GLU A 476 14.19 36.57 -2.97
N LEU A 477 13.36 35.54 -3.03
CA LEU A 477 13.77 34.15 -2.85
C LEU A 477 13.19 33.31 -3.98
N ARG A 478 14.01 32.48 -4.59
CA ARG A 478 13.53 31.40 -5.42
C ARG A 478 13.73 30.08 -4.69
N ALA A 479 12.63 29.40 -4.35
CA ALA A 479 12.68 28.09 -3.74
C ALA A 479 13.25 27.07 -4.73
N ASP A 480 14.19 26.24 -4.27
CA ASP A 480 14.84 25.22 -5.09
C ASP A 480 13.86 24.09 -5.48
N LYS A 481 14.16 23.42 -6.58
CA LYS A 481 13.48 22.18 -6.99
C LYS A 481 14.00 20.94 -6.23
N THR A 482 14.66 21.10 -5.09
CA THR A 482 15.30 20.00 -4.41
C THR A 482 14.27 19.03 -3.82
N GLU A 483 14.62 17.77 -3.77
CA GLU A 483 13.87 16.72 -3.04
C GLU A 483 14.27 16.63 -1.56
N GLU A 484 14.88 17.67 -1.01
CA GLU A 484 15.32 17.75 0.37
C GLU A 484 14.64 18.92 1.10
N SER A 485 14.36 18.72 2.39
CA SER A 485 13.89 19.81 3.26
C SER A 485 14.98 20.88 3.38
N LYS A 486 14.59 22.15 3.24
CA LYS A 486 15.52 23.27 3.26
C LYS A 486 14.95 24.45 4.02
N GLU A 487 15.78 25.05 4.87
CA GLU A 487 15.48 26.29 5.54
C GLU A 487 16.23 27.44 4.84
N TYR A 488 15.48 28.46 4.43
CA TYR A 488 16.02 29.71 3.89
C TYR A 488 15.99 30.77 4.97
N VAL A 489 17.06 31.51 5.10
CA VAL A 489 17.19 32.57 6.11
C VAL A 489 17.20 33.92 5.40
N LEU A 490 16.26 34.81 5.76
CA LEU A 490 16.15 36.15 5.22
C LEU A 490 16.31 37.20 6.32
N GLN A 491 16.93 38.34 5.98
CA GLN A 491 17.20 39.46 6.89
C GLN A 491 16.58 40.75 6.34
N PHE A 492 15.83 41.45 7.20
CA PHE A 492 15.10 42.66 6.81
C PHE A 492 15.53 43.84 7.70
N PRO A 493 16.71 44.46 7.43
CA PRO A 493 17.12 45.68 8.11
C PRO A 493 16.33 46.87 7.59
N LEU A 494 15.52 47.51 8.43
CA LEU A 494 14.71 48.66 8.09
C LEU A 494 15.42 49.95 8.55
N ALA A 495 15.62 50.90 7.63
CA ALA A 495 16.16 52.20 7.96
C ALA A 495 15.09 53.14 8.50
N SER A 496 15.34 53.83 9.60
CA SER A 496 14.44 54.85 10.18
C SER A 496 14.34 56.06 9.22
N ILE A 497 13.11 56.55 9.02
CA ILE A 497 12.86 57.74 8.17
C ILE A 497 13.52 59.01 8.77
N THR A 498 13.83 59.01 10.08
CA THR A 498 14.48 60.12 10.78
C THR A 498 16.00 60.05 10.72
N ALA A 499 16.59 58.95 10.29
CA ALA A 499 18.03 58.82 10.10
C ALA A 499 18.44 59.39 8.72
N PRO A 500 19.65 59.98 8.56
CA PRO A 500 20.15 60.37 7.25
C PRO A 500 20.33 59.12 6.38
N VAL A 501 19.47 58.99 5.37
CA VAL A 501 19.51 57.86 4.44
C VAL A 501 20.60 58.11 3.41
N LEU A 502 21.66 57.32 3.42
CA LEU A 502 22.53 57.15 2.28
C LEU A 502 21.77 56.34 1.22
N ILE A 503 21.16 57.03 0.27
CA ILE A 503 20.50 56.37 -0.85
C ILE A 503 21.62 55.93 -1.82
N ASP A 504 21.83 54.62 -1.91
CA ASP A 504 22.64 54.08 -2.99
C ASP A 504 21.84 54.23 -4.29
N LEU A 505 22.24 55.19 -5.10
CA LEU A 505 21.61 55.53 -6.37
C LEU A 505 21.66 54.39 -7.40
N SER A 506 22.44 53.34 -7.16
CA SER A 506 22.49 52.15 -8.01
C SER A 506 21.16 51.34 -7.98
N LEU A 507 20.35 51.51 -6.94
CA LEU A 507 19.04 50.83 -6.79
C LEU A 507 17.86 51.64 -7.38
N ILE A 508 18.06 52.88 -7.80
CA ILE A 508 16.97 53.77 -8.29
C ILE A 508 16.65 53.50 -9.78
N HIS A 509 17.48 52.74 -10.48
CA HIS A 509 17.28 52.52 -11.92
C HIS A 509 16.23 51.44 -12.30
N ILE A 510 15.46 50.91 -11.36
CA ILE A 510 14.52 49.82 -11.65
C ILE A 510 13.04 50.26 -11.68
N SER A 511 12.69 51.54 -11.42
CA SER A 511 11.28 51.92 -11.41
C SER A 511 10.96 53.35 -11.84
N GLU A 512 11.48 53.83 -12.97
CA GLU A 512 10.80 54.95 -13.66
C GLU A 512 9.80 54.40 -14.67
N PRO A 513 8.48 54.63 -14.48
CA PRO A 513 7.53 54.46 -15.57
C PRO A 513 7.81 55.60 -16.57
N THR A 514 8.13 55.22 -17.81
CA THR A 514 8.21 56.15 -18.95
C THR A 514 6.98 57.05 -19.00
N ARG A 515 7.12 58.32 -18.63
CA ARG A 515 6.13 59.37 -18.93
C ARG A 515 5.98 59.41 -20.45
N ARG A 516 4.85 59.01 -20.96
CA ARG A 516 4.40 59.34 -22.31
C ARG A 516 4.19 60.86 -22.35
N THR A 517 5.01 61.54 -23.11
CA THR A 517 4.77 62.93 -23.52
C THR A 517 3.44 63.03 -24.28
N PRO A 518 2.54 63.96 -23.96
CA PRO A 518 1.37 64.22 -24.79
C PRO A 518 1.83 64.81 -26.11
N LEU A 519 1.50 64.17 -27.22
CA LEU A 519 1.52 64.79 -28.52
C LEU A 519 0.45 65.85 -28.56
N SER A 520 0.88 67.12 -28.69
CA SER A 520 0.04 68.20 -29.03
C SER A 520 -0.45 68.06 -30.48
N TYR A 521 -1.73 67.96 -30.66
CA TYR A 521 -2.60 68.68 -31.58
C TYR A 521 -4.02 68.56 -31.15
#